data_2dc7027ead9bcb0139eb4de74d28e672
#
_entry.id   2dc7027ead9bcb0139eb4de74d28e672
#
_cell.length_a   1.000
_cell.length_b   1.000
_cell.length_c   1.000
_cell.angle_alpha   90.00
_cell.angle_beta   90.00
_cell.angle_gamma   90.00
#
_symmetry.space_group_name_H-M   'P 1'
#
loop_
_entity.id
_entity.type
_entity.pdbx_description
1 polymer ?
#
loop_
_entity_poly.entity_id
_entity_poly.type
_entity_poly.pdbx_seq_one_letter_code
_entity_poly.pdbx_strand_id
1 'polypeptide(L)'
;MYIQEKDLKLNKGYYIQRKYLPYEGKLMLAKRRIMEWYDYWDGQVYVSFSGGLDSNVLLALVRMTLGSEIPAVFCNTGLEFPEIIQFARSFQAYGAYEEIRPAMNFRQVILKEGYPLISKENASKIRKLRHGKLSPRYRNYLLNGDERGEIWYAAKEVAEIHLRAL
;
A
#
# COMPACT_ATOMS: atom_id res chain seq x y z
N MET A 1 9.36 15.44 13.74
CA MET A 1 8.65 15.06 12.49
C MET A 1 9.62 15.22 11.33
N TYR A 2 10.17 14.10 10.82
CA TYR A 2 11.26 14.09 9.83
C TYR A 2 10.80 14.40 8.40
N ILE A 3 9.51 14.61 8.20
CA ILE A 3 9.00 15.14 6.94
C ILE A 3 9.27 16.63 6.96
N GLN A 4 10.36 17.06 6.34
CA GLN A 4 10.60 18.48 6.17
C GLN A 4 9.47 19.05 5.28
N GLU A 5 9.04 20.29 5.56
CA GLU A 5 7.97 20.94 4.76
C GLU A 5 8.22 20.89 3.25
N LYS A 6 9.50 20.88 2.84
CA LYS A 6 9.91 20.70 1.44
C LYS A 6 9.61 19.30 0.87
N ASP A 7 9.44 18.27 1.71
CA ASP A 7 9.06 16.91 1.30
C ASP A 7 7.55 16.77 1.09
N LEU A 8 6.76 17.68 1.66
CA LEU A 8 5.30 17.74 1.48
C LEU A 8 4.88 18.40 0.16
N LYS A 9 5.73 19.22 -0.41
CA LYS A 9 5.53 19.82 -1.74
C LYS A 9 6.47 19.15 -2.73
N LEU A 10 6.03 18.03 -3.33
CA LEU A 10 6.70 17.43 -4.48
C LEU A 10 6.78 18.47 -5.62
N ASN A 11 7.86 19.23 -5.63
CA ASN A 11 8.18 20.10 -6.74
C ASN A 11 8.50 19.21 -7.95
N LYS A 12 7.74 19.39 -9.05
CA LYS A 12 7.92 18.64 -10.30
C LYS A 12 9.38 18.64 -10.78
N GLY A 13 10.10 19.75 -10.60
CA GLY A 13 11.52 19.86 -10.90
C GLY A 13 12.38 18.92 -10.08
N TYR A 14 12.09 18.76 -8.81
CA TYR A 14 12.82 17.87 -7.92
C TYR A 14 12.61 16.39 -8.26
N TYR A 15 11.38 16.03 -8.65
CA TYR A 15 11.07 14.69 -9.14
C TYR A 15 11.82 14.37 -10.43
N ILE A 16 11.80 15.29 -11.39
CA ILE A 16 12.51 15.14 -12.69
C ILE A 16 14.01 14.99 -12.44
N GLN A 17 14.61 15.82 -11.60
CA GLN A 17 16.03 15.74 -11.27
C GLN A 17 16.39 14.37 -10.68
N ARG A 18 15.62 13.85 -9.72
CA ARG A 18 15.84 12.53 -9.13
C ARG A 18 15.65 11.40 -10.14
N LYS A 19 14.67 11.52 -11.04
CA LYS A 19 14.39 10.53 -12.09
C LYS A 19 15.58 10.30 -13.01
N TYR A 20 16.31 11.36 -13.34
CA TYR A 20 17.44 11.34 -14.27
C TYR A 20 18.82 11.18 -13.59
N LEU A 21 18.86 11.00 -12.27
CA LEU A 21 20.11 10.65 -11.60
C LEU A 21 20.67 9.33 -12.15
N PRO A 22 22.01 9.20 -12.25
CA PRO A 22 22.66 7.91 -12.49
C PRO A 22 22.31 6.91 -11.39
N TYR A 23 22.49 5.62 -11.70
CA TYR A 23 22.14 4.52 -10.79
C TYR A 23 22.77 4.69 -9.39
N GLU A 24 24.06 5.01 -9.35
CA GLU A 24 24.83 5.21 -8.11
C GLU A 24 24.22 6.35 -7.26
N GLY A 25 23.80 7.43 -7.91
CA GLY A 25 23.14 8.55 -7.24
C GLY A 25 21.79 8.16 -6.64
N LYS A 26 20.99 7.36 -7.36
CA LYS A 26 19.72 6.81 -6.87
C LYS A 26 19.93 5.87 -5.69
N LEU A 27 20.93 4.99 -5.79
CA LEU A 27 21.28 4.04 -4.75
C LEU A 27 21.73 4.76 -3.47
N MET A 28 22.58 5.78 -3.60
CA MET A 28 23.03 6.59 -2.48
C MET A 28 21.88 7.32 -1.77
N LEU A 29 20.97 7.91 -2.55
CA LEU A 29 19.78 8.56 -1.98
C LEU A 29 18.85 7.57 -1.27
N ALA A 30 18.66 6.36 -1.83
CA ALA A 30 17.86 5.32 -1.20
C ALA A 30 18.47 4.86 0.13
N LYS A 31 19.77 4.57 0.16
CA LYS A 31 20.49 4.20 1.38
C LYS A 31 20.43 5.28 2.45
N ARG A 32 20.65 6.53 2.06
CA ARG A 32 20.52 7.67 2.98
C ARG A 32 19.12 7.74 3.59
N ARG A 33 18.07 7.57 2.78
CA ARG A 33 16.69 7.61 3.26
C ARG A 33 16.37 6.47 4.23
N ILE A 34 16.92 5.28 3.96
CA ILE A 34 16.80 4.12 4.86
C ILE A 34 17.46 4.41 6.21
N MET A 35 18.67 4.98 6.22
CA MET A 35 19.38 5.36 7.46
C MET A 35 18.60 6.41 8.24
N GLU A 36 18.15 7.49 7.58
CA GLU A 36 17.34 8.54 8.20
C GLU A 36 16.07 7.98 8.85
N TRP A 37 15.41 6.99 8.22
CA TRP A 37 14.24 6.34 8.76
C TRP A 37 14.57 5.43 9.95
N TYR A 38 15.66 4.69 9.87
CA TYR A 38 16.15 3.83 10.94
C TYR A 38 16.48 4.62 12.18
N ASP A 39 17.24 5.71 12.05
CA ASP A 39 17.61 6.60 13.13
C ASP A 39 16.40 7.28 13.77
N TYR A 40 15.42 7.67 12.95
CA TYR A 40 14.18 8.31 13.43
C TYR A 40 13.37 7.39 14.36
N TRP A 41 13.37 6.09 14.08
CA TRP A 41 12.62 5.10 14.86
C TRP A 41 13.49 4.34 15.86
N ASP A 42 14.68 4.84 16.15
CA ASP A 42 15.62 4.23 17.08
C ASP A 42 15.83 2.72 16.80
N GLY A 43 15.97 2.39 15.53
CA GLY A 43 16.14 1.02 15.06
C GLY A 43 14.90 0.14 15.08
N GLN A 44 13.76 0.61 15.58
CA GLN A 44 12.52 -0.17 15.65
C GLN A 44 11.78 -0.18 14.32
N VAL A 45 12.36 -0.85 13.33
CA VAL A 45 11.85 -0.89 11.96
C VAL A 45 11.80 -2.32 11.44
N TYR A 46 10.92 -2.56 10.47
CA TYR A 46 10.85 -3.80 9.70
C TYR A 46 10.53 -3.48 8.24
N VAL A 47 10.75 -4.45 7.37
CA VAL A 47 10.35 -4.35 5.96
C VAL A 47 9.05 -5.13 5.76
N SER A 48 7.96 -4.44 5.39
CA SER A 48 6.75 -5.12 4.91
C SER A 48 7.05 -5.81 3.59
N PHE A 49 7.10 -7.13 3.63
CA PHE A 49 7.58 -7.98 2.53
C PHE A 49 6.43 -8.75 1.91
N SER A 50 6.12 -8.49 0.65
CA SER A 50 5.03 -9.16 -0.07
C SER A 50 5.50 -10.26 -1.03
N GLY A 51 6.83 -10.43 -1.21
CA GLY A 51 7.39 -11.31 -2.24
C GLY A 51 7.35 -10.71 -3.66
N GLY A 52 6.74 -9.53 -3.85
CA GLY A 52 6.74 -8.82 -5.14
C GLY A 52 8.07 -8.10 -5.41
N LEU A 53 8.28 -7.70 -6.67
CA LEU A 53 9.54 -7.09 -7.13
C LEU A 53 9.98 -5.90 -6.26
N ASP A 54 9.08 -4.96 -6.01
CA ASP A 54 9.39 -3.73 -5.27
C ASP A 54 9.81 -4.04 -3.82
N SER A 55 9.10 -4.95 -3.15
CA SER A 55 9.43 -5.35 -1.78
C SER A 55 10.73 -6.14 -1.69
N ASN A 56 11.09 -6.91 -2.73
CA ASN A 56 12.38 -7.59 -2.83
C ASN A 56 13.53 -6.58 -2.96
N VAL A 57 13.38 -5.59 -3.85
CA VAL A 57 14.38 -4.52 -4.04
C VAL A 57 14.54 -3.72 -2.76
N LEU A 58 13.43 -3.36 -2.10
CA LEU A 58 13.47 -2.64 -0.82
C LEU A 58 14.20 -3.45 0.25
N LEU A 59 13.87 -4.73 0.41
CA LEU A 59 14.51 -5.61 1.38
C LEU A 59 16.02 -5.74 1.12
N ALA A 60 16.41 -5.90 -0.15
CA ALA A 60 17.82 -5.95 -0.53
C ALA A 60 18.54 -4.64 -0.16
N LEU A 61 17.96 -3.48 -0.48
CA LEU A 61 18.53 -2.17 -0.15
C LEU A 61 18.65 -1.96 1.37
N VAL A 62 17.63 -2.35 2.14
CA VAL A 62 17.65 -2.26 3.60
C VAL A 62 18.76 -3.14 4.16
N ARG A 63 18.86 -4.40 3.74
CA ARG A 63 19.89 -5.32 4.20
C ARG A 63 21.31 -4.91 3.79
N MET A 64 21.48 -4.35 2.59
CA MET A 64 22.74 -3.77 2.15
C MET A 64 23.17 -2.55 2.96
N THR A 65 22.24 -1.86 3.60
CA THR A 65 22.50 -0.61 4.31
C THR A 65 22.62 -0.83 5.82
N LEU A 66 21.73 -1.65 6.40
CA LEU A 66 21.59 -1.82 7.84
C LEU A 66 21.97 -3.23 8.34
N GLY A 67 22.10 -4.19 7.44
CA GLY A 67 22.39 -5.59 7.78
C GLY A 67 21.17 -6.50 7.74
N SER A 68 21.43 -7.79 7.93
CA SER A 68 20.43 -8.86 7.82
C SER A 68 19.49 -8.98 9.04
N GLU A 69 19.80 -8.24 10.11
CA GLU A 69 19.04 -8.26 11.38
C GLU A 69 17.69 -7.55 11.26
N ILE A 70 17.52 -6.68 10.25
CA ILE A 70 16.22 -6.02 10.02
C ILE A 70 15.22 -7.04 9.48
N PRO A 71 14.11 -7.29 10.21
CA PRO A 71 13.18 -8.34 9.85
C PRO A 71 12.38 -8.01 8.59
N ALA A 72 12.26 -9.01 7.71
CA ALA A 72 11.26 -9.03 6.65
C ALA A 72 9.97 -9.63 7.21
N VAL A 73 8.90 -8.86 7.24
CA VAL A 73 7.60 -9.30 7.76
C VAL A 73 6.66 -9.60 6.60
N PHE A 74 6.31 -10.88 6.45
CA PHE A 74 5.37 -11.35 5.43
C PHE A 74 3.99 -11.62 6.04
N CYS A 75 2.98 -10.92 5.55
CA CYS A 75 1.60 -11.17 5.96
C CYS A 75 0.96 -12.24 5.08
N ASN A 76 0.88 -13.47 5.59
CA ASN A 76 0.23 -14.58 4.91
C ASN A 76 -1.26 -14.60 5.23
N THR A 77 -2.08 -14.05 4.33
CA THR A 77 -3.55 -14.00 4.47
C THR A 77 -4.22 -15.34 4.16
N GLY A 78 -3.46 -16.27 3.54
CA GLY A 78 -3.97 -17.54 3.04
C GLY A 78 -4.61 -17.46 1.65
N LEU A 79 -4.48 -16.30 0.98
CA LEU A 79 -4.99 -16.06 -0.37
C LEU A 79 -3.86 -15.92 -1.40
N GLU A 80 -2.63 -15.89 -0.96
CA GLU A 80 -1.45 -15.82 -1.81
C GLU A 80 -1.25 -17.15 -2.55
N PHE A 81 -0.70 -17.07 -3.77
CA PHE A 81 -0.30 -18.25 -4.51
C PHE A 81 0.77 -19.04 -3.72
N PRO A 82 0.72 -20.40 -3.72
CA PRO A 82 1.68 -21.24 -3.02
C PRO A 82 3.13 -20.92 -3.32
N GLU A 83 3.43 -20.55 -4.57
CA GLU A 83 4.75 -20.16 -5.04
C GLU A 83 5.27 -18.89 -4.36
N ILE A 84 4.38 -17.90 -4.15
CA ILE A 84 4.72 -16.65 -3.44
C ILE A 84 5.03 -16.96 -1.98
N ILE A 85 4.25 -17.83 -1.34
CA ILE A 85 4.49 -18.23 0.05
C ILE A 85 5.83 -18.96 0.17
N GLN A 86 6.12 -19.90 -0.73
CA GLN A 86 7.40 -20.64 -0.74
C GLN A 86 8.57 -19.69 -0.98
N PHE A 87 8.43 -18.79 -1.94
CA PHE A 87 9.43 -17.78 -2.23
C PHE A 87 9.68 -16.87 -1.02
N ALA A 88 8.63 -16.35 -0.39
CA ALA A 88 8.77 -15.51 0.79
C ALA A 88 9.51 -16.24 1.93
N ARG A 89 9.16 -17.50 2.19
CA ARG A 89 9.80 -18.32 3.21
C ARG A 89 11.27 -18.62 2.93
N SER A 90 11.69 -18.67 1.67
CA SER A 90 13.10 -18.88 1.32
C SER A 90 14.01 -17.77 1.87
N PHE A 91 13.46 -16.58 2.15
CA PHE A 91 14.21 -15.46 2.72
C PHE A 91 14.66 -15.66 4.16
N GLN A 92 14.14 -16.67 4.87
CA GLN A 92 14.65 -17.09 6.19
C GLN A 92 16.14 -17.47 6.14
N ALA A 93 16.62 -17.97 5.02
CA ALA A 93 18.02 -18.35 4.83
C ALA A 93 18.96 -17.12 4.72
N TYR A 94 18.42 -15.93 4.49
CA TYR A 94 19.20 -14.73 4.19
C TYR A 94 19.11 -13.64 5.28
N GLY A 95 18.47 -13.91 6.41
CA GLY A 95 18.39 -12.97 7.53
C GLY A 95 17.07 -13.05 8.28
N ALA A 96 16.84 -12.09 9.17
CA ALA A 96 15.64 -12.04 10.00
C ALA A 96 14.35 -12.02 9.15
N TYR A 97 13.43 -12.92 9.47
CA TYR A 97 12.17 -13.09 8.73
C TYR A 97 11.06 -13.49 9.71
N GLU A 98 9.90 -12.90 9.53
CA GLU A 98 8.71 -13.21 10.31
C GLU A 98 7.50 -13.40 9.39
N GLU A 99 6.77 -14.50 9.57
CA GLU A 99 5.48 -14.73 8.88
C GLU A 99 4.35 -14.49 9.88
N ILE A 100 3.55 -13.47 9.62
CA ILE A 100 2.35 -13.17 10.40
C ILE A 100 1.11 -13.67 9.67
N ARG A 101 0.10 -14.07 10.44
CA ARG A 101 -1.20 -14.50 9.91
C ARG A 101 -2.32 -13.77 10.61
N PRO A 102 -3.42 -13.46 9.90
CA PRO A 102 -4.59 -12.89 10.53
C PRO A 102 -5.22 -13.87 11.54
N ALA A 103 -5.85 -13.34 12.58
CA ALA A 103 -6.53 -14.13 13.60
C ALA A 103 -7.68 -15.00 13.03
N MET A 104 -8.31 -14.52 11.96
CA MET A 104 -9.33 -15.25 11.20
C MET A 104 -8.86 -15.48 9.77
N ASN A 105 -9.01 -16.70 9.26
CA ASN A 105 -8.78 -16.97 7.85
C ASN A 105 -9.93 -16.40 6.99
N PHE A 106 -9.71 -16.32 5.69
CA PHE A 106 -10.66 -15.73 4.74
C PHE A 106 -12.06 -16.40 4.78
N ARG A 107 -12.11 -17.73 4.93
CA ARG A 107 -13.38 -18.46 5.06
C ARG A 107 -14.14 -18.04 6.32
N GLN A 108 -13.45 -17.91 7.44
CA GLN A 108 -14.07 -17.48 8.70
C GLN A 108 -14.60 -16.04 8.59
N VAL A 109 -13.86 -15.16 7.92
CA VAL A 109 -14.31 -13.78 7.67
C VAL A 109 -15.59 -13.80 6.82
N ILE A 110 -15.64 -14.57 5.73
CA ILE A 110 -16.85 -14.66 4.89
C ILE A 110 -18.04 -15.24 5.67
N LEU A 111 -17.82 -16.27 6.48
CA LEU A 111 -18.91 -16.86 7.27
C LEU A 111 -19.45 -15.88 8.31
N LYS A 112 -18.60 -15.03 8.86
CA LYS A 112 -18.96 -14.06 9.90
C LYS A 112 -19.55 -12.76 9.33
N GLU A 113 -18.92 -12.19 8.31
CA GLU A 113 -19.21 -10.84 7.81
C GLU A 113 -19.94 -10.85 6.44
N GLY A 114 -20.05 -12.02 5.82
CA GLY A 114 -20.56 -12.16 4.46
C GLY A 114 -19.52 -11.93 3.37
N TYR A 115 -19.91 -12.19 2.13
CA TYR A 115 -19.06 -11.92 0.97
C TYR A 115 -18.89 -10.41 0.78
N PRO A 116 -17.65 -9.93 0.48
CA PRO A 116 -17.47 -8.55 0.08
C PRO A 116 -18.17 -8.31 -1.26
N LEU A 117 -19.32 -7.64 -1.22
CA LEU A 117 -20.17 -7.38 -2.38
C LEU A 117 -19.64 -6.26 -3.28
N ILE A 118 -18.57 -5.57 -2.85
CA ILE A 118 -18.07 -4.39 -3.54
C ILE A 118 -16.56 -4.41 -3.67
N SER A 119 -16.05 -3.87 -4.79
CA SER A 119 -14.62 -3.69 -5.00
C SER A 119 -14.02 -2.68 -4.02
N LYS A 120 -12.70 -2.75 -3.79
CA LYS A 120 -11.95 -1.76 -3.01
C LYS A 120 -12.18 -0.33 -3.49
N GLU A 121 -12.28 -0.13 -4.81
CA GLU A 121 -12.55 1.17 -5.42
C GLU A 121 -13.92 1.70 -5.04
N ASN A 122 -14.96 0.88 -5.15
CA ASN A 122 -16.33 1.25 -4.79
C ASN A 122 -16.46 1.50 -3.29
N ALA A 123 -15.84 0.67 -2.45
CA ALA A 123 -15.78 0.90 -1.01
C ALA A 123 -15.14 2.27 -0.67
N SER A 124 -14.06 2.64 -1.37
CA SER A 124 -13.42 3.95 -1.22
C SER A 124 -14.33 5.10 -1.66
N LYS A 125 -15.08 4.95 -2.76
CA LYS A 125 -16.03 5.95 -3.24
C LYS A 125 -17.18 6.15 -2.24
N ILE A 126 -17.75 5.06 -1.72
CA ILE A 126 -18.80 5.09 -0.69
C ILE A 126 -18.30 5.80 0.58
N ARG A 127 -17.10 5.45 1.05
CA ARG A 127 -16.49 6.11 2.21
C ARG A 127 -16.35 7.62 2.00
N LYS A 128 -15.90 8.03 0.80
CA LYS A 128 -15.78 9.46 0.45
C LYS A 128 -17.14 10.16 0.45
N LEU A 129 -18.19 9.52 -0.07
CA LEU A 129 -19.54 10.06 -0.07
C LEU A 129 -20.09 10.25 1.35
N ARG A 130 -19.82 9.32 2.26
CA ARG A 130 -20.32 9.35 3.66
C ARG A 130 -19.56 10.34 4.55
N HIS A 131 -18.25 10.41 4.39
CA HIS A 131 -17.39 11.13 5.35
C HIS A 131 -16.51 12.19 4.72
N GLY A 132 -16.48 12.32 3.40
CA GLY A 132 -15.62 13.26 2.70
C GLY A 132 -16.25 14.65 2.52
N LYS A 133 -15.42 15.69 2.64
CA LYS A 133 -15.78 17.04 2.18
C LYS A 133 -15.59 17.08 0.67
N LEU A 134 -16.64 16.80 -0.10
CA LEU A 134 -16.61 16.73 -1.55
C LEU A 134 -17.15 17.99 -2.19
N SER A 135 -16.54 18.42 -3.31
CA SER A 135 -17.17 19.45 -4.13
C SER A 135 -18.49 18.92 -4.71
N PRO A 136 -19.50 19.79 -4.96
CA PRO A 136 -20.78 19.37 -5.55
C PRO A 136 -20.62 18.62 -6.86
N ARG A 137 -19.68 19.06 -7.72
CA ARG A 137 -19.36 18.40 -8.98
C ARG A 137 -18.86 16.97 -8.79
N TYR A 138 -17.90 16.75 -7.87
CA TYR A 138 -17.34 15.42 -7.62
C TYR A 138 -18.36 14.50 -6.93
N ARG A 139 -19.21 15.04 -6.03
CA ARG A 139 -20.31 14.29 -5.44
C ARG A 139 -21.32 13.83 -6.50
N ASN A 140 -21.71 14.73 -7.40
CA ASN A 140 -22.58 14.39 -8.52
C ASN A 140 -21.97 13.30 -9.42
N TYR A 141 -20.70 13.42 -9.76
CA TYR A 141 -19.97 12.40 -10.52
C TYR A 141 -19.99 11.02 -9.84
N LEU A 142 -19.80 10.95 -8.52
CA LEU A 142 -19.81 9.68 -7.80
C LEU A 142 -21.21 9.02 -7.73
N LEU A 143 -22.27 9.83 -7.76
CA LEU A 143 -23.66 9.34 -7.70
C LEU A 143 -24.25 9.03 -9.07
N ASN A 144 -23.95 9.84 -10.08
CA ASN A 144 -24.64 9.85 -11.35
C ASN A 144 -23.74 9.54 -12.56
N GLY A 145 -22.43 9.40 -12.36
CA GLY A 145 -21.48 9.21 -13.45
C GLY A 145 -20.98 10.50 -14.08
N ASP A 146 -20.39 10.39 -15.28
CA ASP A 146 -19.91 11.54 -16.03
C ASP A 146 -21.01 12.23 -16.86
N GLU A 147 -20.66 13.42 -17.41
CA GLU A 147 -21.58 14.24 -18.22
C GLU A 147 -21.99 13.58 -19.56
N ARG A 148 -21.36 12.46 -19.95
CA ARG A 148 -21.64 11.73 -21.19
C ARG A 148 -22.71 10.65 -20.99
N GLY A 149 -23.26 10.51 -19.77
CA GLY A 149 -24.25 9.49 -19.46
C GLY A 149 -23.68 8.06 -19.42
N GLU A 150 -22.37 7.91 -19.54
CA GLU A 150 -21.69 6.66 -19.26
C GLU A 150 -21.70 6.43 -17.74
N ILE A 151 -22.80 5.88 -17.27
CA ILE A 151 -22.90 5.35 -15.92
C ILE A 151 -22.00 4.12 -15.89
N TRP A 152 -20.78 4.30 -15.43
CA TRP A 152 -19.96 3.16 -15.06
C TRP A 152 -20.77 2.35 -14.06
N TYR A 153 -20.85 1.04 -14.24
CA TYR A 153 -21.54 0.13 -13.31
C TYR A 153 -21.24 0.43 -11.84
N ALA A 154 -20.03 0.91 -11.59
CA ALA A 154 -19.57 1.37 -10.29
C ALA A 154 -20.35 2.54 -9.68
N ALA A 155 -20.80 3.52 -10.47
CA ALA A 155 -21.53 4.69 -9.93
C ALA A 155 -22.96 4.31 -9.53
N LYS A 156 -23.62 3.47 -10.31
CA LYS A 156 -24.96 2.95 -10.01
C LYS A 156 -24.96 2.11 -8.74
N GLU A 157 -24.02 1.19 -8.61
CA GLU A 157 -23.83 0.35 -7.42
C GLU A 157 -23.51 1.19 -6.18
N VAL A 158 -22.64 2.19 -6.30
CA VAL A 158 -22.30 3.12 -5.23
C VAL A 158 -23.52 3.93 -4.78
N ALA A 159 -24.32 4.43 -5.72
CA ALA A 159 -25.53 5.17 -5.41
C ALA A 159 -26.57 4.32 -4.68
N GLU A 160 -26.82 3.10 -5.15
CA GLU A 160 -27.77 2.16 -4.53
C GLU A 160 -27.37 1.79 -3.10
N ILE A 161 -26.09 1.49 -2.86
CA ILE A 161 -25.58 1.17 -1.53
C ILE A 161 -25.63 2.39 -0.60
N HIS A 162 -25.32 3.58 -1.13
CA HIS A 162 -25.38 4.81 -0.35
C HIS A 162 -26.83 5.13 0.08
N LEU A 163 -27.79 4.96 -0.81
CA LEU A 163 -29.22 5.26 -0.54
C LEU A 163 -29.87 4.24 0.40
N ARG A 164 -29.43 2.97 0.39
CA ARG A 164 -29.95 1.94 1.31
C ARG A 164 -29.47 2.10 2.75
N ALA A 165 -28.48 2.93 2.99
CA ALA A 165 -27.86 3.12 4.29
C ALA A 165 -28.23 4.46 4.97
N LEU A 166 -29.15 5.23 4.36
CA LEU A 166 -29.82 6.41 4.92
C LEU A 166 -31.21 6.02 5.44
#